data_1b494cbe628ce66fb4bba2eade5f0cf6
#
_entry.id   1b494cbe628ce66fb4bba2eade5f0cf6
#
_cell.length_a   1.000
_cell.length_b   1.000
_cell.length_c   1.000
_cell.angle_alpha   90.00
_cell.angle_beta   90.00
_cell.angle_gamma   90.00
#
_symmetry.space_group_name_H-M   'P 1'
#
loop_
_entity.id
_entity.type
_entity.pdbx_description
1 polymer ?
#
loop_
_entity_poly.entity_id
_entity_poly.type
_entity_poly.pdbx_seq_one_letter_code
_entity_poly.pdbx_strand_id
1 'polypeptide(L)'
;MTASRNNVDAITLRQPSDLDDTLLESPLPIVIRGLVSSWPAVNKAEHSNQSLIDYLCQFDQSHRLTALITPPECGGRIFYNDSITGFNFEQVRTTLTRALDQLMTFNVETPPPGLYIGSTHLGHWLPGFSEDNPLLLPDKEPIASIWIGNQSRIAAHFDFPSNLACVVSGHRRVTLFPPEQINNLYVGPLDFTPAGQPISLVDFSQPDW
;
A
#
# COMPACT_ATOMS: atom_id res chain seq x y z
N MET A 1 -1.87 -27.69 13.64
CA MET A 1 -1.46 -26.67 14.64
C MET A 1 -1.98 -25.33 14.15
N THR A 2 -2.94 -24.73 14.83
CA THR A 2 -3.41 -23.39 14.51
C THR A 2 -2.27 -22.41 14.80
N ALA A 3 -1.72 -21.78 13.79
CA ALA A 3 -0.74 -20.73 13.97
C ALA A 3 -1.33 -19.66 14.89
N SER A 4 -0.71 -19.43 16.04
CA SER A 4 -1.08 -18.34 16.94
C SER A 4 -0.84 -17.02 16.22
N ARG A 5 -1.91 -16.30 15.88
CA ARG A 5 -1.78 -14.93 15.36
C ARG A 5 -1.59 -14.02 16.57
N ASN A 6 -0.38 -13.54 16.77
CA ASN A 6 -0.12 -12.51 17.77
C ASN A 6 -0.45 -11.14 17.14
N ASN A 7 -1.13 -10.29 17.89
CA ASN A 7 -1.31 -8.91 17.48
C ASN A 7 0.02 -8.16 17.66
N VAL A 8 0.31 -7.27 16.72
CA VAL A 8 1.43 -6.32 16.86
C VAL A 8 1.06 -5.30 17.94
N ASP A 9 2.03 -4.92 18.77
CA ASP A 9 1.85 -3.90 19.79
C ASP A 9 1.41 -2.57 19.18
N ALA A 10 0.52 -1.88 19.86
CA ALA A 10 -0.01 -0.60 19.40
C ALA A 10 0.22 0.48 20.45
N ILE A 11 0.73 1.62 20.01
CA ILE A 11 0.86 2.83 20.79
C ILE A 11 0.03 3.94 20.17
N THR A 12 -0.23 4.99 20.93
CA THR A 12 -0.92 6.20 20.41
C THR A 12 0.02 7.37 20.56
N LEU A 13 0.31 8.05 19.45
CA LEU A 13 0.98 9.35 19.46
C LEU A 13 -0.05 10.44 19.16
N ARG A 14 0.12 11.59 19.81
CA ARG A 14 -0.81 12.73 19.66
C ARG A 14 -0.40 13.65 18.52
N GLN A 15 0.87 13.65 18.18
CA GLN A 15 1.42 14.52 17.13
C GLN A 15 2.65 13.85 16.49
N PRO A 16 2.99 14.18 15.23
CA PRO A 16 4.15 13.61 14.55
C PRO A 16 5.49 13.86 15.24
N SER A 17 5.62 14.94 15.99
CA SER A 17 6.84 15.26 16.77
C SER A 17 7.10 14.31 17.94
N ASP A 18 6.12 13.47 18.31
CA ASP A 18 6.29 12.46 19.36
C ASP A 18 6.97 11.18 18.83
N LEU A 19 7.21 11.12 17.50
CA LEU A 19 7.92 10.02 16.85
C LEU A 19 9.43 10.22 17.04
N ASP A 20 10.06 9.36 17.82
CA ASP A 20 11.48 9.42 18.14
C ASP A 20 12.27 8.26 17.49
N ASP A 21 13.58 8.33 17.56
CA ASP A 21 14.46 7.30 17.02
C ASP A 21 14.26 5.94 17.68
N THR A 22 13.88 5.89 18.95
CA THR A 22 13.64 4.63 19.66
C THR A 22 12.52 3.83 19.01
N LEU A 23 11.46 4.52 18.56
CA LEU A 23 10.35 3.91 17.83
C LEU A 23 10.75 3.52 16.41
N LEU A 24 11.52 4.38 15.73
CA LEU A 24 11.96 4.15 14.34
C LEU A 24 12.98 3.00 14.23
N GLU A 25 13.77 2.78 15.27
CA GLU A 25 14.81 1.74 15.34
C GLU A 25 14.32 0.47 16.08
N SER A 26 13.05 0.39 16.40
CA SER A 26 12.47 -0.78 17.04
C SER A 26 12.77 -2.05 16.23
N PRO A 27 13.31 -3.12 16.87
CA PRO A 27 13.52 -4.39 16.19
C PRO A 27 12.23 -5.15 15.89
N LEU A 28 11.11 -4.72 16.46
CA LEU A 28 9.79 -5.30 16.28
C LEU A 28 8.85 -4.32 15.61
N PRO A 29 7.89 -4.81 14.80
CA PRO A 29 6.88 -3.96 14.21
C PRO A 29 5.99 -3.35 15.28
N ILE A 30 5.58 -2.09 15.08
CA ILE A 30 4.71 -1.34 15.99
C ILE A 30 3.60 -0.68 15.18
N VAL A 31 2.37 -0.69 15.69
CA VAL A 31 1.27 0.11 15.17
C VAL A 31 1.22 1.44 15.91
N ILE A 32 1.39 2.53 15.18
CA ILE A 32 1.32 3.89 15.74
C ILE A 32 -0.01 4.50 15.34
N ARG A 33 -0.90 4.68 16.32
CA ARG A 33 -2.22 5.28 16.10
C ARG A 33 -2.15 6.79 16.26
N GLY A 34 -2.87 7.51 15.39
CA GLY A 34 -3.01 8.96 15.47
C GLY A 34 -1.86 9.76 14.84
N LEU A 35 -0.76 9.10 14.44
CA LEU A 35 0.45 9.78 13.94
C LEU A 35 0.16 10.80 12.83
N VAL A 36 -0.72 10.47 11.90
CA VAL A 36 -1.07 11.29 10.73
C VAL A 36 -2.50 11.82 10.75
N SER A 37 -3.19 11.76 11.89
CA SER A 37 -4.59 12.17 12.01
C SER A 37 -4.82 13.67 11.74
N SER A 38 -3.81 14.50 11.90
CA SER A 38 -3.86 15.93 11.61
C SER A 38 -3.62 16.29 10.14
N TRP A 39 -3.26 15.32 9.30
CA TRP A 39 -3.00 15.60 7.90
C TRP A 39 -4.26 16.07 7.16
N PRO A 40 -4.17 17.13 6.33
CA PRO A 40 -5.25 17.53 5.45
C PRO A 40 -5.81 16.38 4.61
N ALA A 41 -4.95 15.51 4.10
CA ALA A 41 -5.36 14.32 3.34
C ALA A 41 -6.28 13.39 4.15
N VAL A 42 -5.97 13.15 5.44
CA VAL A 42 -6.81 12.33 6.32
C VAL A 42 -8.16 13.01 6.57
N ASN A 43 -8.15 14.31 6.89
CA ASN A 43 -9.38 15.06 7.09
C ASN A 43 -10.28 15.05 5.84
N LYS A 44 -9.70 15.13 4.64
CA LYS A 44 -10.43 15.02 3.38
C LYS A 44 -11.01 13.61 3.18
N ALA A 45 -10.23 12.57 3.50
CA ALA A 45 -10.67 11.18 3.42
C ALA A 45 -11.82 10.88 4.38
N GLU A 46 -11.80 11.43 5.60
CA GLU A 46 -12.88 11.30 6.57
C GLU A 46 -14.18 11.97 6.11
N HIS A 47 -14.07 13.04 5.34
CA HIS A 47 -15.25 13.71 4.79
C HIS A 47 -15.92 12.89 3.68
N SER A 48 -15.19 12.51 2.64
CA SER A 48 -15.66 11.61 1.56
C SER A 48 -14.52 11.20 0.61
N ASN A 49 -14.72 10.12 -0.14
CA ASN A 49 -13.80 9.71 -1.21
C ASN A 49 -13.62 10.84 -2.23
N GLN A 50 -14.71 11.53 -2.62
CA GLN A 50 -14.63 12.63 -3.58
C GLN A 50 -13.78 13.79 -3.03
N SER A 51 -13.94 14.14 -1.76
CA SER A 51 -13.14 15.19 -1.14
C SER A 51 -11.64 14.86 -1.13
N LEU A 52 -11.27 13.60 -0.89
CA LEU A 52 -9.89 13.15 -0.99
C LEU A 52 -9.37 13.21 -2.44
N ILE A 53 -10.17 12.78 -3.40
CA ILE A 53 -9.83 12.83 -4.83
C ILE A 53 -9.59 14.26 -5.28
N ASP A 54 -10.51 15.16 -4.98
CA ASP A 54 -10.39 16.59 -5.31
C ASP A 54 -9.13 17.21 -4.69
N TYR A 55 -8.79 16.79 -3.47
CA TYR A 55 -7.57 17.22 -2.80
C TYR A 55 -6.31 16.67 -3.49
N LEU A 56 -6.26 15.38 -3.83
CA LEU A 56 -5.11 14.80 -4.52
C LEU A 56 -4.90 15.40 -5.92
N CYS A 57 -5.99 15.69 -6.63
CA CYS A 57 -5.93 16.30 -7.96
C CYS A 57 -5.31 17.70 -7.95
N GLN A 58 -5.29 18.42 -6.82
CA GLN A 58 -4.62 19.74 -6.72
C GLN A 58 -3.10 19.65 -6.91
N PHE A 59 -2.51 18.50 -6.59
CA PHE A 59 -1.08 18.26 -6.71
C PHE A 59 -0.71 17.54 -8.02
N ASP A 60 -1.70 17.03 -8.79
CA ASP A 60 -1.45 16.22 -9.99
C ASP A 60 -0.82 17.07 -11.11
N GLN A 61 0.36 16.67 -11.55
CA GLN A 61 1.07 17.27 -12.68
C GLN A 61 0.73 16.60 -14.02
N SER A 62 -0.28 15.74 -14.06
CA SER A 62 -0.68 14.98 -15.25
C SER A 62 0.42 14.07 -15.81
N HIS A 63 1.41 13.73 -15.00
CA HIS A 63 2.42 12.75 -15.39
C HIS A 63 1.77 11.37 -15.62
N ARG A 64 2.32 10.64 -16.61
CA ARG A 64 1.83 9.29 -16.89
C ARG A 64 2.38 8.29 -15.87
N LEU A 65 1.48 7.60 -15.20
CA LEU A 65 1.76 6.49 -14.30
C LEU A 65 1.25 5.16 -14.87
N THR A 66 1.62 4.07 -14.26
CA THR A 66 1.08 2.74 -14.55
C THR A 66 0.12 2.33 -13.46
N ALA A 67 -1.13 2.05 -13.82
CA ALA A 67 -2.10 1.40 -12.97
C ALA A 67 -2.18 -0.09 -13.33
N LEU A 68 -2.36 -0.95 -12.34
CA LEU A 68 -2.64 -2.37 -12.49
C LEU A 68 -4.14 -2.56 -12.36
N ILE A 69 -4.74 -3.25 -13.33
CA ILE A 69 -6.18 -3.56 -13.34
C ILE A 69 -6.33 -5.06 -13.24
N THR A 70 -7.04 -5.54 -12.22
CA THR A 70 -7.39 -6.95 -12.08
C THR A 70 -8.87 -7.17 -12.38
N PRO A 71 -9.24 -8.27 -13.04
CA PRO A 71 -10.64 -8.62 -13.20
C PRO A 71 -11.28 -8.95 -11.83
N PRO A 72 -12.63 -8.81 -11.71
CA PRO A 72 -13.35 -8.98 -10.45
C PRO A 72 -13.13 -10.33 -9.77
N GLU A 73 -12.99 -11.41 -10.54
CA GLU A 73 -12.78 -12.78 -10.05
C GLU A 73 -11.46 -12.94 -9.29
N CYS A 74 -10.47 -12.07 -9.52
CA CYS A 74 -9.22 -12.08 -8.77
C CYS A 74 -9.37 -11.53 -7.34
N GLY A 75 -10.50 -10.89 -7.00
CA GLY A 75 -10.75 -10.29 -5.69
C GLY A 75 -9.64 -9.34 -5.26
N GLY A 76 -9.08 -8.56 -6.21
CA GLY A 76 -8.00 -7.60 -5.99
C GLY A 76 -6.62 -8.20 -5.77
N ARG A 77 -6.42 -9.51 -5.97
CA ARG A 77 -5.10 -10.13 -5.82
C ARG A 77 -4.20 -9.76 -6.99
N ILE A 78 -3.10 -9.07 -6.71
CA ILE A 78 -2.02 -8.76 -7.67
C ILE A 78 -1.05 -9.94 -7.63
N PHE A 79 -1.01 -10.73 -8.71
CA PHE A 79 -0.30 -12.00 -8.69
C PHE A 79 0.09 -12.49 -10.10
N TYR A 80 0.64 -13.67 -10.16
CA TYR A 80 0.84 -14.41 -11.40
C TYR A 80 -0.49 -14.96 -11.94
N ASN A 81 -0.51 -15.28 -13.25
CA ASN A 81 -1.52 -16.15 -13.83
C ASN A 81 -1.31 -17.61 -13.38
N ASP A 82 -2.25 -18.50 -13.70
CA ASP A 82 -2.23 -19.90 -13.22
C ASP A 82 -0.99 -20.69 -13.68
N SER A 83 -0.39 -20.33 -14.79
CA SER A 83 0.81 -21.00 -15.32
C SER A 83 2.13 -20.37 -14.87
N ILE A 84 2.11 -19.27 -14.12
CA ILE A 84 3.28 -18.49 -13.70
C ILE A 84 4.15 -18.02 -14.91
N THR A 85 3.51 -17.86 -16.07
CA THR A 85 4.15 -17.35 -17.29
C THR A 85 3.76 -15.91 -17.62
N GLY A 86 2.88 -15.33 -16.84
CA GLY A 86 2.35 -13.98 -16.95
C GLY A 86 1.74 -13.53 -15.63
N PHE A 87 1.04 -12.41 -15.67
CA PHE A 87 0.34 -11.85 -14.52
C PHE A 87 -1.18 -11.98 -14.70
N ASN A 88 -1.91 -11.90 -13.59
CA ASN A 88 -3.37 -11.89 -13.55
C ASN A 88 -3.96 -10.49 -13.68
N PHE A 89 -3.18 -9.51 -14.10
CA PHE A 89 -3.57 -8.12 -14.25
C PHE A 89 -3.07 -7.51 -15.54
N GLU A 90 -3.73 -6.45 -15.96
CA GLU A 90 -3.29 -5.59 -17.05
C GLU A 90 -2.55 -4.36 -16.52
N GLN A 91 -1.53 -3.91 -17.27
CA GLN A 91 -0.84 -2.66 -17.00
C GLN A 91 -1.37 -1.57 -17.92
N VAL A 92 -1.97 -0.54 -17.34
CA VAL A 92 -2.58 0.57 -18.08
C VAL A 92 -1.80 1.86 -17.83
N ARG A 93 -1.33 2.49 -18.92
CA ARG A 93 -0.70 3.81 -18.86
C ARG A 93 -1.78 4.90 -18.79
N THR A 94 -1.85 5.62 -17.69
CA THR A 94 -2.90 6.60 -17.40
C THR A 94 -2.31 7.83 -16.68
N THR A 95 -3.15 8.76 -16.26
CA THR A 95 -2.81 9.84 -15.32
C THR A 95 -3.47 9.58 -13.97
N LEU A 96 -3.01 10.25 -12.91
CA LEU A 96 -3.60 10.09 -11.59
C LEU A 96 -5.10 10.40 -11.60
N THR A 97 -5.48 11.57 -12.12
CA THR A 97 -6.89 11.98 -12.18
C THR A 97 -7.76 10.93 -12.86
N ARG A 98 -7.37 10.41 -14.03
CA ARG A 98 -8.14 9.36 -14.73
C ARG A 98 -8.23 8.05 -13.93
N ALA A 99 -7.15 7.66 -13.26
CA ALA A 99 -7.16 6.47 -12.42
C ALA A 99 -8.10 6.63 -11.22
N LEU A 100 -8.14 7.81 -10.61
CA LEU A 100 -9.04 8.12 -9.50
C LEU A 100 -10.52 8.13 -9.95
N ASP A 101 -10.83 8.71 -11.12
CA ASP A 101 -12.16 8.67 -11.72
C ASP A 101 -12.61 7.21 -11.99
N GLN A 102 -11.70 6.40 -12.54
CA GLN A 102 -11.97 4.99 -12.80
C GLN A 102 -12.19 4.20 -11.49
N LEU A 103 -11.44 4.50 -10.45
CA LEU A 103 -11.60 3.91 -9.12
C LEU A 103 -13.00 4.16 -8.56
N MET A 104 -13.52 5.38 -8.73
CA MET A 104 -14.88 5.72 -8.30
C MET A 104 -15.94 4.93 -9.10
N THR A 105 -15.71 4.73 -10.39
CA THR A 105 -16.58 3.90 -11.23
C THR A 105 -16.56 2.44 -10.77
N PHE A 106 -15.38 1.88 -10.51
CA PHE A 106 -15.25 0.48 -10.06
C PHE A 106 -15.93 0.24 -8.70
N ASN A 107 -15.92 1.20 -7.80
CA ASN A 107 -16.50 1.05 -6.47
C ASN A 107 -18.02 0.84 -6.46
N VAL A 108 -18.73 1.09 -7.56
CA VAL A 108 -20.17 0.81 -7.68
C VAL A 108 -20.48 -0.55 -8.31
N GLU A 109 -19.48 -1.25 -8.83
CA GLU A 109 -19.62 -2.59 -9.39
C GLU A 109 -19.58 -3.67 -8.29
N THR A 110 -20.23 -4.81 -8.53
CA THR A 110 -20.28 -5.91 -7.54
C THR A 110 -20.17 -7.27 -8.24
N PRO A 111 -19.04 -8.01 -8.06
CA PRO A 111 -17.80 -7.58 -7.42
C PRO A 111 -17.04 -6.53 -8.24
N PRO A 112 -16.28 -5.64 -7.62
CA PRO A 112 -15.55 -4.61 -8.35
C PRO A 112 -14.28 -5.17 -9.00
N PRO A 113 -13.88 -4.65 -10.17
CA PRO A 113 -12.52 -4.82 -10.66
C PRO A 113 -11.51 -4.22 -9.67
N GLY A 114 -10.30 -4.77 -9.61
CA GLY A 114 -9.21 -4.17 -8.83
C GLY A 114 -8.51 -3.08 -9.63
N LEU A 115 -8.23 -1.94 -9.01
CA LEU A 115 -7.31 -0.94 -9.51
C LEU A 115 -6.24 -0.68 -8.46
N TYR A 116 -4.98 -0.72 -8.88
CA TYR A 116 -3.86 -0.51 -7.97
C TYR A 116 -2.76 0.31 -8.65
N ILE A 117 -2.35 1.38 -7.98
CA ILE A 117 -1.18 2.17 -8.31
C ILE A 117 -0.16 1.88 -7.22
N GLY A 118 0.93 1.22 -7.60
CA GLY A 118 2.04 0.88 -6.71
C GLY A 118 2.91 2.07 -6.39
N SER A 119 3.99 1.83 -5.66
CA SER A 119 4.93 2.84 -5.17
C SER A 119 5.21 3.97 -6.16
N THR A 120 4.54 5.10 -5.96
CA THR A 120 4.65 6.29 -6.79
C THR A 120 5.28 7.41 -5.99
N HIS A 121 6.46 7.87 -6.40
CA HIS A 121 7.27 8.87 -5.69
C HIS A 121 6.53 10.21 -5.58
N LEU A 122 6.22 10.65 -4.36
CA LEU A 122 5.39 11.84 -4.11
C LEU A 122 5.96 13.11 -4.75
N GLY A 123 7.23 13.39 -4.54
CA GLY A 123 7.85 14.62 -5.05
C GLY A 123 7.82 14.76 -6.58
N HIS A 124 7.63 13.66 -7.32
CA HIS A 124 7.52 13.70 -8.78
C HIS A 124 6.06 13.80 -9.26
N TRP A 125 5.15 13.03 -8.66
CA TRP A 125 3.75 12.97 -9.13
C TRP A 125 2.82 13.92 -8.42
N LEU A 126 3.10 14.22 -7.14
CA LEU A 126 2.29 15.09 -6.29
C LEU A 126 3.18 16.10 -5.54
N PRO A 127 3.93 16.97 -6.26
CA PRO A 127 4.78 17.98 -5.62
C PRO A 127 3.91 18.90 -4.73
N GLY A 128 4.39 19.16 -3.51
CA GLY A 128 3.65 19.93 -2.50
C GLY A 128 2.82 19.05 -1.54
N PHE A 129 2.56 17.78 -1.86
CA PHE A 129 1.77 16.91 -0.98
C PHE A 129 2.47 16.66 0.36
N SER A 130 3.78 16.42 0.34
CA SER A 130 4.53 16.15 1.58
C SER A 130 4.65 17.39 2.47
N GLU A 131 4.71 18.56 1.88
CA GLU A 131 4.75 19.83 2.58
C GLU A 131 3.42 20.13 3.27
N ASP A 132 2.31 19.77 2.64
CA ASP A 132 0.95 19.93 3.18
C ASP A 132 0.59 18.84 4.20
N ASN A 133 1.23 17.67 4.09
CA ASN A 133 1.06 16.52 4.98
C ASN A 133 2.40 16.11 5.60
N PRO A 134 3.00 16.95 6.46
CA PRO A 134 4.36 16.74 6.93
C PRO A 134 4.44 15.54 7.88
N LEU A 135 5.49 14.75 7.69
CA LEU A 135 5.96 13.76 8.66
C LEU A 135 7.37 14.16 9.10
N LEU A 136 7.47 14.61 10.34
CA LEU A 136 8.75 15.04 10.89
C LEU A 136 9.54 13.79 11.32
N LEU A 137 10.60 13.49 10.57
CA LEU A 137 11.55 12.43 10.90
C LEU A 137 12.89 13.09 11.19
N PRO A 138 13.29 13.19 12.47
CA PRO A 138 14.55 13.83 12.83
C PRO A 138 15.73 13.19 12.10
N ASP A 139 16.57 14.02 11.51
CA ASP A 139 17.82 13.63 10.85
C ASP A 139 17.70 12.54 9.76
N LYS A 140 16.49 12.36 9.17
CA LYS A 140 16.22 11.38 8.13
C LYS A 140 15.56 12.02 6.92
N GLU A 141 16.03 11.63 5.73
CA GLU A 141 15.42 11.99 4.44
C GLU A 141 14.72 10.77 3.85
N PRO A 142 13.44 10.53 4.16
CA PRO A 142 12.73 9.35 3.67
C PRO A 142 12.39 9.47 2.18
N ILE A 143 12.42 8.34 1.50
CA ILE A 143 11.78 8.23 0.19
C ILE A 143 10.27 8.13 0.42
N ALA A 144 9.55 9.21 0.12
CA ALA A 144 8.11 9.25 0.27
C ALA A 144 7.40 8.77 -1.00
N SER A 145 6.56 7.76 -0.87
CA SER A 145 5.77 7.19 -1.96
C SER A 145 4.31 7.05 -1.55
N ILE A 146 3.41 7.01 -2.54
CA ILE A 146 1.98 6.78 -2.34
C ILE A 146 1.54 5.50 -3.05
N TRP A 147 0.61 4.78 -2.42
CA TRP A 147 -0.10 3.65 -2.98
C TRP A 147 -1.59 3.96 -2.98
N ILE A 148 -2.24 3.77 -4.11
CA ILE A 148 -3.66 4.08 -4.28
C ILE A 148 -4.36 2.87 -4.91
N GLY A 149 -5.53 2.54 -4.39
CA GLY A 149 -6.33 1.45 -4.96
C GLY A 149 -7.62 1.22 -4.18
N ASN A 150 -8.41 0.28 -4.66
CA ASN A 150 -9.55 -0.24 -3.92
C ASN A 150 -9.16 -1.54 -3.17
N GLN A 151 -9.94 -2.61 -3.27
CA GLN A 151 -9.66 -3.89 -2.61
C GLN A 151 -8.44 -4.58 -3.23
N SER A 152 -7.23 -4.28 -2.76
CA SER A 152 -6.03 -4.94 -3.23
C SER A 152 -5.49 -5.95 -2.21
N ARG A 153 -5.01 -7.09 -2.70
CA ARG A 153 -4.30 -8.11 -1.93
C ARG A 153 -2.91 -8.29 -2.52
N ILE A 154 -1.91 -7.92 -1.76
CA ILE A 154 -0.50 -8.01 -2.15
C ILE A 154 0.11 -9.24 -1.48
N ALA A 155 0.77 -10.09 -2.26
CA ALA A 155 1.45 -11.27 -1.75
C ALA A 155 2.58 -10.88 -0.78
N ALA A 156 2.92 -11.77 0.16
CA ALA A 156 4.00 -11.51 1.08
C ALA A 156 5.33 -11.32 0.34
N HIS A 157 6.06 -10.30 0.70
CA HIS A 157 7.37 -9.92 0.19
C HIS A 157 8.09 -9.12 1.27
N PHE A 158 9.32 -8.76 1.03
CA PHE A 158 10.05 -7.84 1.91
C PHE A 158 10.61 -6.66 1.09
N ASP A 159 10.68 -5.52 1.70
CA ASP A 159 11.38 -4.35 1.21
C ASP A 159 12.72 -4.21 1.95
N PHE A 160 13.75 -3.72 1.27
CA PHE A 160 15.08 -3.58 1.90
C PHE A 160 15.14 -2.51 2.99
N PRO A 161 14.55 -1.30 2.80
CA PRO A 161 14.57 -0.28 3.83
C PRO A 161 13.53 -0.52 4.91
N SER A 162 13.75 0.07 6.09
CA SER A 162 12.69 0.20 7.09
C SER A 162 11.56 1.05 6.53
N ASN A 163 10.31 0.65 6.82
CA ASN A 163 9.12 1.28 6.28
C ASN A 163 8.23 1.87 7.37
N LEU A 164 7.70 3.06 7.10
CA LEU A 164 6.62 3.65 7.84
C LEU A 164 5.39 3.79 6.92
N ALA A 165 4.39 2.94 7.12
CA ALA A 165 3.20 2.88 6.29
C ALA A 165 2.05 3.70 6.91
N CYS A 166 1.81 4.91 6.39
CA CYS A 166 0.74 5.81 6.83
C CYS A 166 -0.56 5.50 6.05
N VAL A 167 -1.62 5.08 6.75
CA VAL A 167 -2.93 4.85 6.14
C VAL A 167 -3.73 6.14 6.16
N VAL A 168 -3.90 6.76 5.00
CA VAL A 168 -4.63 8.02 4.83
C VAL A 168 -6.14 7.78 4.68
N SER A 169 -6.52 6.72 3.97
CA SER A 169 -7.93 6.37 3.72
C SER A 169 -8.14 4.87 3.75
N GLY A 170 -9.31 4.45 4.19
CA GLY A 170 -9.71 3.04 4.23
C GLY A 170 -9.01 2.23 5.32
N HIS A 171 -8.84 0.94 5.05
CA HIS A 171 -8.25 -0.01 6.00
C HIS A 171 -7.15 -0.81 5.33
N ARG A 172 -6.02 -0.97 6.03
CA ARG A 172 -4.93 -1.83 5.59
C ARG A 172 -4.64 -2.89 6.66
N ARG A 173 -4.65 -4.15 6.24
CA ARG A 173 -4.19 -5.26 7.09
C ARG A 173 -2.84 -5.71 6.60
N VAL A 174 -1.86 -5.77 7.50
CA VAL A 174 -0.54 -6.31 7.24
C VAL A 174 -0.37 -7.59 8.04
N THR A 175 0.09 -8.67 7.39
CA THR A 175 0.47 -9.91 8.04
C THR A 175 1.98 -10.04 7.92
N LEU A 176 2.65 -10.12 9.05
CA LEU A 176 4.11 -10.21 9.12
C LEU A 176 4.53 -11.61 9.51
N PHE A 177 5.59 -12.09 8.90
CA PHE A 177 6.20 -13.38 9.19
C PHE A 177 7.63 -13.15 9.68
N PRO A 178 8.07 -13.88 10.72
CA PRO A 178 9.46 -13.82 11.12
C PRO A 178 10.36 -14.39 10.00
N PRO A 179 11.61 -13.92 9.87
CA PRO A 179 12.52 -14.32 8.79
C PRO A 179 12.71 -15.82 8.66
N GLU A 180 12.63 -16.57 9.77
CA GLU A 180 12.78 -18.01 9.80
C GLU A 180 11.68 -18.75 9.02
N GLN A 181 10.58 -18.08 8.72
CA GLN A 181 9.47 -18.64 7.94
C GLN A 181 9.69 -18.59 6.42
N ILE A 182 10.83 -18.09 5.94
CA ILE A 182 11.11 -17.94 4.50
C ILE A 182 10.88 -19.22 3.70
N ASN A 183 11.25 -20.36 4.26
CA ASN A 183 11.07 -21.66 3.60
C ASN A 183 9.58 -22.08 3.50
N ASN A 184 8.72 -21.55 4.35
CA ASN A 184 7.30 -21.82 4.37
C ASN A 184 6.50 -20.82 3.52
N LEU A 185 7.16 -19.80 2.98
CA LEU A 185 6.55 -18.77 2.15
C LEU A 185 6.61 -19.10 0.65
N TYR A 186 7.31 -20.17 0.27
CA TYR A 186 7.42 -20.62 -1.13
C TYR A 186 7.69 -19.45 -2.07
N VAL A 187 8.90 -18.90 -1.99
CA VAL A 187 9.33 -17.74 -2.81
C VAL A 187 9.25 -18.07 -4.29
N GLY A 188 8.55 -17.24 -5.04
CA GLY A 188 8.37 -17.39 -6.47
C GLY A 188 9.59 -16.98 -7.29
N PRO A 189 9.44 -16.81 -8.61
CA PRO A 189 10.53 -16.42 -9.50
C PRO A 189 11.25 -15.15 -9.06
N LEU A 190 12.58 -15.13 -9.21
CA LEU A 190 13.42 -13.99 -8.81
C LEU A 190 13.52 -12.93 -9.91
N ASP A 191 13.44 -13.33 -11.16
CA ASP A 191 13.64 -12.52 -12.36
C ASP A 191 12.34 -12.08 -13.05
N PHE A 192 11.22 -12.63 -12.61
CA PHE A 192 9.90 -12.35 -13.14
C PHE A 192 8.91 -12.12 -12.00
N THR A 193 8.70 -10.85 -11.63
CA THR A 193 7.94 -10.47 -10.43
C THR A 193 6.88 -9.41 -10.75
N PRO A 194 5.75 -9.40 -10.02
CA PRO A 194 4.70 -8.40 -10.21
C PRO A 194 5.11 -6.96 -9.88
N ALA A 195 6.10 -6.77 -8.99
CA ALA A 195 6.43 -5.47 -8.41
C ALA A 195 7.94 -5.22 -8.20
N GLY A 196 8.79 -5.98 -8.86
CA GLY A 196 10.24 -5.80 -8.83
C GLY A 196 10.98 -6.62 -7.78
N GLN A 197 10.31 -7.13 -6.74
CA GLN A 197 10.88 -8.07 -5.78
C GLN A 197 10.14 -9.41 -5.79
N PRO A 198 10.84 -10.51 -5.41
CA PRO A 198 10.21 -11.82 -5.29
C PRO A 198 9.06 -11.79 -4.29
N ILE A 199 8.00 -12.50 -4.60
CA ILE A 199 6.82 -12.61 -3.77
C ILE A 199 6.57 -14.06 -3.36
N SER A 200 5.90 -14.27 -2.23
CA SER A 200 5.40 -15.57 -1.81
C SER A 200 4.33 -16.09 -2.75
N LEU A 201 4.39 -17.38 -3.09
CA LEU A 201 3.35 -18.06 -3.85
C LEU A 201 2.16 -18.50 -2.99
N VAL A 202 2.23 -18.36 -1.66
CA VAL A 202 1.17 -18.78 -0.75
C VAL A 202 -0.05 -17.87 -0.87
N ASP A 203 -1.23 -18.48 -0.95
CA ASP A 203 -2.49 -17.77 -0.76
C ASP A 203 -2.99 -17.98 0.67
N PHE A 204 -2.82 -16.96 1.51
CA PHE A 204 -3.25 -17.01 2.91
C PHE A 204 -4.77 -17.00 3.10
N SER A 205 -5.54 -16.74 2.05
CA SER A 205 -7.00 -16.87 2.07
C SER A 205 -7.47 -18.30 1.78
N GLN A 206 -6.59 -19.12 1.22
CA GLN A 206 -6.84 -20.53 0.89
C GLN A 206 -5.60 -21.37 1.25
N PRO A 207 -5.29 -21.47 2.56
CA PRO A 207 -4.12 -22.24 2.98
C PRO A 207 -4.36 -23.72 2.70
N ASP A 208 -3.36 -24.37 2.13
CA ASP A 208 -3.29 -25.83 2.02
C ASP A 208 -2.65 -26.37 3.31
N TRP A 209 -3.42 -27.12 4.12
CA TRP A 209 -3.02 -27.65 5.44
C TRP A 209 -2.66 -29.12 5.36
#